data_868232c38857d75278a70af171596f12
#
_entry.id   868232c38857d75278a70af171596f12
#
_cell.length_a   1.000
_cell.length_b   1.000
_cell.length_c   1.000
_cell.angle_alpha   90.00
_cell.angle_beta   90.00
_cell.angle_gamma   90.00
#
_symmetry.space_group_name_H-M   'P 1'
#
loop_
_entity.id
_entity.type
_entity.pdbx_description
1 polymer ?
#
loop_
_entity_poly.entity_id
_entity_poly.type
_entity_poly.pdbx_seq_one_letter_code
_entity_poly.pdbx_strand_id
1 'polypeptide(L)'
;RKSLNQELNIKLNQLEKDNLRLRQLLDLQNFSADNKLNSSVILRNTDSWWKKIILNKGSQNGVRTGDVVTGPGGLIGIIENTSRLTSSVQLLTAPNSKVGVWNERANLHGLLVGIGRKNPKLIFYSKNVDIKIGDYILSSPASTILPPNIPIGIIQSIDNESEPNTIATVQLSANPEAIDWVQIFRMRL
;
A
#
# COMPACT_ATOMS: atom_id res chain seq x y z
N ARG A 1 5.60 -7.55 32.39
CA ARG A 1 5.96 -7.31 30.97
C ARG A 1 6.06 -8.60 30.15
N LYS A 2 6.70 -9.68 30.65
CA LYS A 2 6.77 -10.96 29.92
C LYS A 2 5.41 -11.64 29.71
N SER A 3 4.56 -11.65 30.74
CA SER A 3 3.22 -12.26 30.65
C SER A 3 2.30 -11.54 29.66
N LEU A 4 2.34 -10.21 29.62
CA LEU A 4 1.56 -9.42 28.69
C LEU A 4 1.97 -9.67 27.22
N ASN A 5 3.28 -9.78 26.98
CA ASN A 5 3.78 -10.11 25.63
C ASN A 5 3.41 -11.53 25.19
N GLN A 6 3.39 -12.48 26.12
CA GLN A 6 2.94 -13.84 25.82
C GLN A 6 1.44 -13.89 25.51
N GLU A 7 0.65 -13.16 26.27
CA GLU A 7 -0.80 -13.06 26.07
C GLU A 7 -1.16 -12.40 24.73
N LEU A 8 -0.45 -11.31 24.39
CA LEU A 8 -0.58 -10.63 23.10
C LEU A 8 -0.19 -11.55 21.94
N ASN A 9 0.89 -12.31 22.06
CA ASN A 9 1.32 -13.23 21.02
C ASN A 9 0.33 -14.38 20.82
N ILE A 10 -0.23 -14.91 21.90
CA ILE A 10 -1.27 -15.95 21.84
C ILE A 10 -2.51 -15.40 21.12
N LYS A 11 -2.94 -14.19 21.48
CA LYS A 11 -4.11 -13.55 20.88
C LYS A 11 -3.88 -13.23 19.39
N LEU A 12 -2.67 -12.79 19.04
CA LEU A 12 -2.28 -12.53 17.66
C LEU A 12 -2.33 -13.80 16.82
N ASN A 13 -1.72 -14.88 17.29
CA ASN A 13 -1.77 -16.19 16.63
C ASN A 13 -3.21 -16.73 16.48
N GLN A 14 -4.06 -16.45 17.45
CA GLN A 14 -5.47 -16.88 17.40
C GLN A 14 -6.24 -16.08 16.35
N LEU A 15 -6.06 -14.77 16.30
CA LEU A 15 -6.66 -13.90 15.28
C LEU A 15 -6.18 -14.23 13.86
N GLU A 16 -4.90 -14.57 13.69
CA GLU A 16 -4.36 -15.00 12.40
C GLU A 16 -5.00 -16.32 11.93
N LYS A 17 -5.17 -17.29 12.83
CA LYS A 17 -5.83 -18.56 12.53
C LYS A 17 -7.31 -18.37 12.17
N ASP A 18 -8.02 -17.52 12.92
CA ASP A 18 -9.42 -17.22 12.67
C ASP A 18 -9.59 -16.48 11.34
N ASN A 19 -8.70 -15.53 11.04
CA ASN A 19 -8.70 -14.81 9.76
C ASN A 19 -8.44 -15.77 8.58
N LEU A 20 -7.46 -16.67 8.73
CA LEU A 20 -7.17 -17.68 7.71
C LEU A 20 -8.39 -18.58 7.47
N ARG A 21 -9.04 -19.04 8.54
CA ARG A 21 -10.25 -19.86 8.47
C ARG A 21 -11.40 -19.14 7.79
N LEU A 22 -11.62 -17.86 8.14
CA LEU A 22 -12.67 -17.04 7.52
C LEU A 22 -12.40 -16.83 6.03
N ARG A 23 -11.16 -16.60 5.63
CA ARG A 23 -10.77 -16.48 4.21
C ARG A 23 -10.99 -17.76 3.44
N GLN A 24 -10.69 -18.91 4.03
CA GLN A 24 -10.94 -20.22 3.43
C GLN A 24 -12.45 -20.48 3.24
N LEU A 25 -13.28 -20.08 4.22
CA LEU A 25 -14.73 -20.20 4.14
C LEU A 25 -15.36 -19.31 3.06
N LEU A 26 -14.71 -18.18 2.76
CA LEU A 26 -15.16 -17.22 1.75
C LEU A 26 -14.55 -17.46 0.35
N ASP A 27 -13.79 -18.54 0.18
CA ASP A 27 -13.04 -18.85 -1.07
C ASP A 27 -12.12 -17.67 -1.52
N LEU A 28 -11.72 -16.81 -0.58
CA LEU A 28 -10.82 -15.73 -0.88
C LEU A 28 -9.41 -16.25 -1.10
N GLN A 29 -8.77 -15.81 -2.18
CA GLN A 29 -7.41 -16.21 -2.50
C GLN A 29 -6.46 -15.88 -1.35
N ASN A 30 -5.71 -16.88 -0.91
CA ASN A 30 -4.70 -16.71 0.12
C ASN A 30 -3.55 -15.87 -0.43
N PHE A 31 -3.33 -14.70 0.14
CA PHE A 31 -2.07 -13.98 0.02
C PHE A 31 -1.01 -14.72 0.88
N SER A 32 -0.65 -15.92 0.46
CA SER A 32 0.29 -16.77 1.19
C SER A 32 1.71 -16.24 1.05
N ALA A 33 2.56 -16.61 2.00
CA ALA A 33 4.00 -16.29 1.98
C ALA A 33 4.70 -16.76 0.69
N ASP A 34 4.18 -17.78 0.02
CA ASP A 34 4.71 -18.33 -1.23
C ASP A 34 4.63 -17.36 -2.42
N ASN A 35 3.82 -16.30 -2.32
CA ASN A 35 3.66 -15.28 -3.35
C ASN A 35 4.54 -14.04 -3.13
N LYS A 36 5.39 -14.05 -2.11
CA LYS A 36 6.30 -12.93 -1.80
C LYS A 36 7.67 -13.17 -2.40
N LEU A 37 8.22 -12.13 -2.98
CA LEU A 37 9.57 -12.13 -3.53
C LEU A 37 10.32 -10.92 -2.97
N ASN A 38 11.48 -11.14 -2.36
CA ASN A 38 12.35 -10.06 -1.90
C ASN A 38 13.18 -9.51 -3.06
N SER A 39 13.31 -8.22 -3.13
CA SER A 39 14.13 -7.54 -4.14
C SER A 39 14.88 -6.35 -3.55
N SER A 40 16.07 -6.10 -4.06
CA SER A 40 16.79 -4.85 -3.80
C SER A 40 16.36 -3.76 -4.77
N VAL A 41 16.46 -2.52 -4.30
CA VAL A 41 16.29 -1.32 -5.12
C VAL A 41 17.66 -0.99 -5.74
N ILE A 42 17.77 -1.01 -7.06
CA ILE A 42 19.04 -0.80 -7.76
C ILE A 42 19.20 0.60 -8.37
N LEU A 43 18.10 1.28 -8.61
CA LEU A 43 18.13 2.62 -9.20
C LEU A 43 16.99 3.47 -8.67
N ARG A 44 17.37 4.69 -8.24
CA ARG A 44 16.46 5.81 -7.98
C ARG A 44 16.89 6.96 -8.88
N ASN A 45 15.97 7.44 -9.70
CA ASN A 45 16.27 8.60 -10.54
C ASN A 45 16.21 9.88 -9.70
N THR A 46 17.30 10.63 -9.63
CA THR A 46 17.40 11.87 -8.84
C THR A 46 16.40 12.95 -9.28
N ASP A 47 16.08 13.01 -10.57
CA ASP A 47 15.16 14.02 -11.12
C ASP A 47 13.70 13.61 -11.05
N SER A 48 13.42 12.34 -10.79
CA SER A 48 12.06 11.78 -10.76
C SER A 48 11.85 10.72 -9.69
N TRP A 49 12.57 10.83 -8.59
CA TRP A 49 12.56 9.86 -7.50
C TRP A 49 11.20 9.67 -6.80
N TRP A 50 10.29 10.63 -6.92
CA TRP A 50 8.90 10.48 -6.50
C TRP A 50 8.03 9.69 -7.49
N LYS A 51 8.54 9.35 -8.66
CA LYS A 51 7.77 8.70 -9.72
C LYS A 51 8.00 7.22 -9.77
N LYS A 52 9.25 6.78 -9.75
CA LYS A 52 9.57 5.35 -9.90
C LYS A 52 10.92 4.96 -9.29
N ILE A 53 11.01 3.69 -8.94
CA ILE A 53 12.24 2.99 -8.59
C ILE A 53 12.40 1.74 -9.45
N ILE A 54 13.63 1.27 -9.60
CA ILE A 54 13.94 0.05 -10.34
C ILE A 54 14.39 -1.03 -9.36
N LEU A 55 13.85 -2.21 -9.52
CA LEU A 55 14.14 -3.39 -8.71
C LEU A 55 15.00 -4.39 -9.45
N ASN A 56 15.82 -5.14 -8.72
CA ASN A 56 16.71 -6.19 -9.22
C ASN A 56 16.00 -7.54 -9.41
N LYS A 57 14.75 -7.52 -9.79
CA LYS A 57 13.94 -8.70 -10.12
C LYS A 57 13.03 -8.35 -11.30
N GLY A 58 12.91 -9.29 -12.22
CA GLY A 58 12.13 -9.09 -13.44
C GLY A 58 11.27 -10.30 -13.80
N SER A 59 10.85 -10.38 -15.05
CA SER A 59 9.99 -11.46 -15.55
C SER A 59 10.59 -12.86 -15.36
N GLN A 60 11.92 -12.98 -15.40
CA GLN A 60 12.62 -14.23 -15.10
C GLN A 60 12.34 -14.74 -13.67
N ASN A 61 12.08 -13.85 -12.74
CA ASN A 61 11.75 -14.15 -11.33
C ASN A 61 10.25 -14.28 -11.10
N GLY A 62 9.44 -14.23 -12.15
CA GLY A 62 7.98 -14.31 -12.06
C GLY A 62 7.29 -12.98 -11.73
N VAL A 63 8.01 -11.86 -11.81
CA VAL A 63 7.43 -10.51 -11.63
C VAL A 63 6.62 -10.13 -12.85
N ARG A 64 5.42 -9.58 -12.63
CA ARG A 64 4.49 -9.14 -13.67
C ARG A 64 4.03 -7.72 -13.40
N THR A 65 3.63 -7.04 -14.46
CA THR A 65 2.92 -5.76 -14.35
C THR A 65 1.65 -5.93 -13.51
N GLY A 66 1.43 -5.02 -12.57
CA GLY A 66 0.33 -5.08 -11.62
C GLY A 66 0.67 -5.73 -10.27
N ASP A 67 1.83 -6.38 -10.13
CA ASP A 67 2.28 -6.91 -8.86
C ASP A 67 2.50 -5.77 -7.85
N VAL A 68 2.24 -6.05 -6.59
CA VAL A 68 2.25 -5.05 -5.51
C VAL A 68 3.58 -5.06 -4.79
N VAL A 69 4.12 -3.88 -4.53
CA VAL A 69 5.41 -3.70 -3.85
C VAL A 69 5.20 -3.05 -2.48
N THR A 70 5.68 -3.73 -1.46
CA THR A 70 5.66 -3.25 -0.09
C THR A 70 7.08 -3.17 0.48
N GLY A 71 7.25 -2.35 1.49
CA GLY A 71 8.50 -2.22 2.22
C GLY A 71 8.24 -1.97 3.70
N PRO A 72 9.30 -1.66 4.48
CA PRO A 72 9.12 -1.24 5.86
C PRO A 72 8.17 -0.04 5.94
N GLY A 73 7.11 -0.20 6.72
CA GLY A 73 6.08 0.83 6.90
C GLY A 73 4.83 0.64 6.05
N GLY A 74 4.86 -0.10 4.94
CA GLY A 74 3.66 -0.39 4.16
C GLY A 74 3.83 -0.39 2.65
N LEU A 75 2.79 0.03 1.95
CA LEU A 75 2.74 0.04 0.50
C LEU A 75 3.71 1.06 -0.11
N ILE A 76 4.46 0.63 -1.11
CA ILE A 76 5.40 1.46 -1.87
C ILE A 76 4.83 1.83 -3.24
N GLY A 77 4.29 0.87 -3.95
CA GLY A 77 3.76 1.07 -5.28
C GLY A 77 3.36 -0.22 -5.98
N ILE A 78 3.22 -0.12 -7.29
CA ILE A 78 2.77 -1.22 -8.16
C ILE A 78 3.76 -1.34 -9.31
N ILE A 79 4.06 -2.57 -9.72
CA ILE A 79 4.91 -2.85 -10.86
C ILE A 79 4.26 -2.29 -12.14
N GLU A 80 4.92 -1.33 -12.75
CA GLU A 80 4.48 -0.66 -13.98
C GLU A 80 4.96 -1.40 -15.22
N ASN A 81 6.24 -1.77 -15.24
CA ASN A 81 6.88 -2.47 -16.35
C ASN A 81 7.87 -3.50 -15.83
N THR A 82 8.07 -4.56 -16.62
CA THR A 82 9.06 -5.58 -16.35
C THR A 82 9.94 -5.80 -17.57
N SER A 83 11.24 -5.95 -17.33
CA SER A 83 12.18 -6.56 -18.26
C SER A 83 12.57 -7.95 -17.77
N ARG A 84 13.48 -8.61 -18.46
CA ARG A 84 13.92 -9.97 -18.07
C ARG A 84 14.49 -10.03 -16.65
N LEU A 85 15.34 -9.06 -16.29
CA LEU A 85 16.12 -9.06 -15.04
C LEU A 85 15.67 -7.99 -14.04
N THR A 86 14.94 -6.98 -14.47
CA THR A 86 14.56 -5.82 -13.67
C THR A 86 13.08 -5.50 -13.78
N SER A 87 12.56 -4.74 -12.85
CA SER A 87 11.20 -4.20 -12.91
C SER A 87 11.16 -2.76 -12.44
N SER A 88 10.22 -2.01 -12.99
CA SER A 88 9.94 -0.62 -12.64
C SER A 88 8.70 -0.53 -11.77
N VAL A 89 8.81 0.14 -10.64
CA VAL A 89 7.71 0.37 -9.71
C VAL A 89 7.19 1.78 -9.89
N GLN A 90 5.90 1.93 -10.17
CA GLN A 90 5.22 3.20 -10.05
C GLN A 90 4.95 3.48 -8.58
N LEU A 91 5.57 4.51 -8.04
CA LEU A 91 5.38 4.91 -6.64
C LEU A 91 3.99 5.52 -6.41
N LEU A 92 3.50 5.46 -5.19
CA LEU A 92 2.22 6.09 -4.79
C LEU A 92 2.24 7.60 -4.99
N THR A 93 3.41 8.20 -4.97
CA THR A 93 3.65 9.64 -5.19
C THR A 93 3.73 10.02 -6.68
N ALA A 94 3.83 9.05 -7.58
CA ALA A 94 3.93 9.31 -9.01
C ALA A 94 2.69 10.05 -9.54
N PRO A 95 2.86 11.03 -10.45
CA PRO A 95 1.73 11.59 -11.15
C PRO A 95 0.91 10.50 -11.83
N ASN A 96 -0.40 10.58 -11.76
CA ASN A 96 -1.33 9.58 -12.29
C ASN A 96 -1.40 8.24 -11.53
N SER A 97 -0.64 8.06 -10.45
CA SER A 97 -0.86 6.93 -9.55
C SER A 97 -2.21 7.10 -8.86
N LYS A 98 -3.06 6.09 -8.95
CA LYS A 98 -4.41 6.06 -8.35
C LYS A 98 -4.61 4.73 -7.64
N VAL A 99 -4.89 4.79 -6.36
CA VAL A 99 -5.06 3.61 -5.50
C VAL A 99 -6.31 3.78 -4.64
N GLY A 100 -7.16 2.76 -4.66
CA GLY A 100 -8.32 2.69 -3.76
C GLY A 100 -7.87 2.45 -2.32
N VAL A 101 -8.29 3.31 -1.44
CA VAL A 101 -7.93 3.28 -0.02
C VAL A 101 -9.16 3.45 0.87
N TRP A 102 -9.02 3.19 2.13
CA TRP A 102 -10.07 3.43 3.09
C TRP A 102 -9.54 3.90 4.44
N ASN A 103 -10.39 4.64 5.12
CA ASN A 103 -10.23 5.01 6.52
C ASN A 103 -11.02 4.01 7.36
N GLU A 104 -10.33 3.15 8.10
CA GLU A 104 -10.96 2.11 8.89
C GLU A 104 -11.85 2.67 10.00
N ARG A 105 -11.38 3.71 10.70
CA ARG A 105 -12.12 4.34 11.81
C ARG A 105 -13.49 4.88 11.36
N ALA A 106 -13.50 5.59 10.24
CA ALA A 106 -14.70 6.21 9.71
C ALA A 106 -15.46 5.32 8.72
N ASN A 107 -14.89 4.17 8.34
CA ASN A 107 -15.42 3.27 7.31
C ASN A 107 -15.71 3.99 5.98
N LEU A 108 -14.78 4.83 5.56
CA LEU A 108 -14.90 5.65 4.35
C LEU A 108 -13.88 5.23 3.31
N HIS A 109 -14.34 5.03 2.09
CA HIS A 109 -13.51 4.74 0.93
C HIS A 109 -13.14 6.01 0.18
N GLY A 110 -11.91 6.07 -0.29
CA GLY A 110 -11.39 7.20 -1.06
C GLY A 110 -10.39 6.76 -2.11
N LEU A 111 -9.90 7.73 -2.87
CA LEU A 111 -8.90 7.54 -3.91
C LEU A 111 -7.63 8.30 -3.54
N LEU A 112 -6.52 7.57 -3.40
CA LEU A 112 -5.19 8.16 -3.22
C LEU A 112 -4.59 8.47 -4.58
N VAL A 113 -4.23 9.73 -4.80
CA VAL A 113 -3.69 10.22 -6.06
C VAL A 113 -2.31 10.80 -5.84
N GLY A 114 -1.33 10.29 -6.59
CA GLY A 114 0.02 10.85 -6.64
C GLY A 114 0.05 12.16 -7.43
N ILE A 115 0.84 13.10 -6.96
CA ILE A 115 1.00 14.43 -7.57
C ILE A 115 2.44 14.78 -7.94
N GLY A 116 3.34 13.80 -7.90
CA GLY A 116 4.77 14.00 -8.17
C GLY A 116 5.52 14.72 -7.05
N ARG A 117 4.97 14.70 -5.83
CA ARG A 117 5.54 15.28 -4.60
C ARG A 117 5.48 14.27 -3.46
N LYS A 118 6.17 14.58 -2.37
CA LYS A 118 6.31 13.70 -1.19
C LYS A 118 4.98 13.17 -0.63
N ASN A 119 3.97 14.00 -0.57
CA ASN A 119 2.70 13.65 0.06
C ASN A 119 1.59 13.60 -0.99
N PRO A 120 1.04 12.41 -1.27
CA PRO A 120 -0.08 12.27 -2.19
C PRO A 120 -1.37 12.86 -1.62
N LYS A 121 -2.34 13.06 -2.47
CA LYS A 121 -3.67 13.55 -2.11
C LYS A 121 -4.66 12.40 -2.00
N LEU A 122 -5.49 12.47 -0.99
CA LEU A 122 -6.61 11.54 -0.78
C LEU A 122 -7.91 12.28 -1.06
N ILE A 123 -8.67 11.77 -2.00
CA ILE A 123 -9.92 12.36 -2.46
C ILE A 123 -11.10 11.53 -1.97
N PHE A 124 -11.98 12.14 -1.22
CA PHE A 124 -13.31 11.62 -0.89
C PHE A 124 -14.34 12.34 -1.74
N TYR A 125 -15.12 11.60 -2.51
CA TYR A 125 -16.15 12.15 -3.39
C TYR A 125 -17.46 12.52 -2.66
N SER A 126 -17.30 13.04 -1.46
CA SER A 126 -18.38 13.53 -0.61
C SER A 126 -17.92 14.71 0.20
N LYS A 127 -18.86 15.60 0.55
CA LYS A 127 -18.61 16.68 1.50
C LYS A 127 -18.76 16.19 2.94
N ASN A 128 -18.12 16.89 3.85
CA ASN A 128 -18.31 16.71 5.31
C ASN A 128 -18.13 15.27 5.78
N VAL A 129 -17.14 14.59 5.23
CA VAL A 129 -16.78 13.24 5.68
C VAL A 129 -16.13 13.31 7.07
N ASP A 130 -16.41 12.33 7.90
CA ASP A 130 -15.86 12.23 9.27
C ASP A 130 -14.43 11.69 9.26
N ILE A 131 -13.51 12.50 8.74
CA ILE A 131 -12.07 12.21 8.78
C ILE A 131 -11.36 13.16 9.74
N LYS A 132 -10.27 12.69 10.33
CA LYS A 132 -9.48 13.47 11.30
C LYS A 132 -8.00 13.38 10.96
N ILE A 133 -7.26 14.44 11.27
CA ILE A 133 -5.79 14.42 11.22
C ILE A 133 -5.28 13.30 12.14
N GLY A 134 -4.37 12.48 11.64
CA GLY A 134 -3.84 11.32 12.34
C GLY A 134 -4.57 10.00 12.06
N ASP A 135 -5.66 10.02 11.31
CA ASP A 135 -6.35 8.80 10.89
C ASP A 135 -5.44 7.93 10.00
N TYR A 136 -5.46 6.62 10.26
CA TYR A 136 -4.74 5.65 9.46
C TYR A 136 -5.48 5.36 8.14
N ILE A 137 -4.71 5.33 7.07
CA ILE A 137 -5.17 4.98 5.73
C ILE A 137 -4.57 3.65 5.32
N LEU A 138 -5.42 2.74 4.89
CA LEU A 138 -5.08 1.39 4.48
C LEU A 138 -5.54 1.15 3.03
N SER A 139 -4.98 0.12 2.38
CA SER A 139 -5.53 -0.32 1.10
C SER A 139 -6.97 -0.82 1.28
N SER A 140 -7.83 -0.48 0.32
CA SER A 140 -9.25 -0.82 0.40
C SER A 140 -9.48 -2.32 0.33
N PRO A 141 -10.30 -2.91 1.23
CA PRO A 141 -10.72 -4.29 1.11
C PRO A 141 -11.61 -4.55 -0.11
N ALA A 142 -12.19 -3.52 -0.70
CA ALA A 142 -12.95 -3.59 -1.95
C ALA A 142 -12.08 -3.50 -3.20
N SER A 143 -10.77 -3.25 -3.06
CA SER A 143 -9.85 -3.19 -4.20
C SER A 143 -9.62 -4.58 -4.79
N THR A 144 -9.67 -4.67 -6.11
CA THR A 144 -9.29 -5.88 -6.87
C THR A 144 -7.83 -5.86 -7.29
N ILE A 145 -7.15 -4.73 -7.12
CA ILE A 145 -5.77 -4.50 -7.55
C ILE A 145 -4.78 -4.77 -6.41
N LEU A 146 -5.19 -4.51 -5.17
CA LEU A 146 -4.33 -4.58 -3.99
C LEU A 146 -4.84 -5.61 -2.99
N PRO A 147 -3.94 -6.30 -2.26
CA PRO A 147 -4.31 -6.97 -1.03
C PRO A 147 -4.96 -5.99 -0.05
N PRO A 148 -5.97 -6.41 0.72
CA PRO A 148 -6.64 -5.53 1.67
C PRO A 148 -5.76 -5.18 2.87
N ASN A 149 -6.03 -4.03 3.47
CA ASN A 149 -5.47 -3.59 4.75
C ASN A 149 -3.93 -3.47 4.79
N ILE A 150 -3.31 -3.17 3.66
CA ILE A 150 -1.89 -2.80 3.66
C ILE A 150 -1.78 -1.36 4.17
N PRO A 151 -0.94 -1.07 5.18
CA PRO A 151 -0.70 0.29 5.64
C PRO A 151 -0.22 1.20 4.50
N ILE A 152 -0.78 2.38 4.41
CA ILE A 152 -0.40 3.38 3.40
C ILE A 152 0.17 4.62 4.06
N GLY A 153 -0.52 5.17 5.04
CA GLY A 153 -0.08 6.36 5.74
C GLY A 153 -1.10 6.90 6.73
N ILE A 154 -0.89 8.14 7.10
CA ILE A 154 -1.78 8.89 8.00
C ILE A 154 -2.21 10.20 7.37
N ILE A 155 -3.40 10.67 7.72
CA ILE A 155 -3.89 11.98 7.29
C ILE A 155 -3.08 13.07 8.01
N GLN A 156 -2.40 13.91 7.23
CA GLN A 156 -1.58 15.01 7.72
C GLN A 156 -2.35 16.33 7.75
N SER A 157 -3.18 16.58 6.76
CA SER A 157 -4.01 17.79 6.66
C SER A 157 -5.28 17.52 5.88
N ILE A 158 -6.29 18.36 6.09
CA ILE A 158 -7.61 18.23 5.46
C ILE A 158 -7.98 19.58 4.85
N ASP A 159 -8.39 19.56 3.58
CA ASP A 159 -8.94 20.70 2.86
C ASP A 159 -10.46 20.49 2.66
N ASN A 160 -11.26 21.26 3.37
CA ASN A 160 -12.71 21.23 3.26
C ASN A 160 -13.27 22.26 2.27
N GLU A 161 -12.42 23.09 1.68
CA GLU A 161 -12.83 24.15 0.76
C GLU A 161 -12.94 23.68 -0.70
N SER A 162 -12.39 22.52 -1.01
CA SER A 162 -12.40 21.93 -2.35
C SER A 162 -13.74 21.26 -2.68
N GLU A 163 -14.77 22.06 -2.88
CA GLU A 163 -16.09 21.56 -3.27
C GLU A 163 -16.09 20.94 -4.67
N PRO A 164 -16.85 19.87 -4.92
CA PRO A 164 -17.78 19.14 -4.03
C PRO A 164 -17.11 18.02 -3.22
N ASN A 165 -15.81 17.86 -3.28
CA ASN A 165 -15.04 16.79 -2.67
C ASN A 165 -14.35 17.25 -1.38
N THR A 166 -14.02 16.30 -0.52
CA THR A 166 -13.07 16.51 0.58
C THR A 166 -11.71 15.98 0.16
N ILE A 167 -10.67 16.80 0.27
CA ILE A 167 -9.30 16.45 -0.08
C ILE A 167 -8.44 16.45 1.17
N ALA A 168 -7.71 15.37 1.39
CA ALA A 168 -6.73 15.25 2.46
C ALA A 168 -5.33 15.08 1.88
N THR A 169 -4.33 15.49 2.64
CA THR A 169 -2.92 15.17 2.36
C THR A 169 -2.50 14.01 3.24
N VAL A 170 -1.90 12.99 2.66
CA VAL A 170 -1.46 11.79 3.37
C VAL A 170 0.06 11.78 3.50
N GLN A 171 0.54 11.58 4.72
CA GLN A 171 1.93 11.26 4.97
C GLN A 171 2.12 9.75 4.86
N LEU A 172 2.92 9.31 3.90
CA LEU A 172 3.18 7.89 3.68
C LEU A 172 3.99 7.27 4.82
N SER A 173 3.60 6.08 5.23
CA SER A 173 4.30 5.31 6.26
C SER A 173 5.59 4.67 5.75
N ALA A 174 5.63 4.30 4.47
CA ALA A 174 6.82 3.81 3.80
C ALA A 174 7.50 4.95 3.05
N ASN A 175 8.79 5.18 3.33
CA ASN A 175 9.57 6.20 2.64
C ASN A 175 10.42 5.56 1.54
N PRO A 176 10.07 5.75 0.24
CA PRO A 176 10.81 5.13 -0.85
C PRO A 176 12.25 5.63 -0.99
N GLU A 177 12.59 6.79 -0.41
CA GLU A 177 13.98 7.31 -0.41
C GLU A 177 14.92 6.48 0.46
N ALA A 178 14.41 5.92 1.55
CA ALA A 178 15.22 5.26 2.58
C ALA A 178 15.16 3.74 2.51
N ILE A 179 14.43 3.18 1.54
CA ILE A 179 14.21 1.74 1.42
C ILE A 179 15.14 1.15 0.39
N ASP A 180 15.97 0.19 0.80
CA ASP A 180 16.90 -0.54 -0.06
C ASP A 180 16.40 -1.93 -0.45
N TRP A 181 15.53 -2.50 0.37
CA TRP A 181 14.89 -3.79 0.16
C TRP A 181 13.38 -3.69 0.22
N VAL A 182 12.72 -4.36 -0.71
CA VAL A 182 11.26 -4.42 -0.82
C VAL A 182 10.78 -5.85 -0.99
N GLN A 183 9.48 -6.05 -0.75
CA GLN A 183 8.79 -7.30 -1.05
C GLN A 183 7.82 -7.09 -2.20
N ILE A 184 7.87 -7.98 -3.18
CA ILE A 184 6.94 -8.01 -4.30
C ILE A 184 5.91 -9.10 -4.02
N PHE A 185 4.64 -8.71 -3.99
CA PHE A 185 3.52 -9.65 -3.93
C PHE A 185 3.08 -9.97 -5.35
N ARG A 186 3.29 -11.21 -5.76
CA ARG A 186 2.84 -11.68 -7.05
C ARG A 186 1.34 -11.93 -7.01
N MET A 187 0.59 -11.03 -7.66
CA MET A 187 -0.86 -11.13 -7.79
C MET A 187 -1.18 -12.21 -8.83
N ARG A 188 -1.44 -13.42 -8.38
CA ARG A 188 -1.96 -14.49 -9.24
C ARG A 188 -3.48 -14.48 -9.16
N LEU A 189 -4.08 -14.25 -10.29
CA LEU A 189 -5.51 -14.49 -10.50
C LEU A 189 -5.75 -15.99 -10.61
#